data_8c837ae63d79fd33560315cad84997c1
#
_entry.id   8c837ae63d79fd33560315cad84997c1
#
_cell.length_a   1.000
_cell.length_b   1.000
_cell.length_c   1.000
_cell.angle_alpha   90.00
_cell.angle_beta   90.00
_cell.angle_gamma   90.00
#
_symmetry.space_group_name_H-M   'P 1'
#
loop_
_entity.id
_entity.type
_entity.pdbx_description
1 polymer ?
#
loop_
_entity_poly.entity_id
_entity_poly.type
_entity_poly.pdbx_seq_one_letter_code
_entity_poly.pdbx_strand_id
1 'polypeptide(L)'
;MQTDLKKLTAPCSYLDIEKFQSWLEDLSMQGYLLSKRAATRHNYLFHRISPLKTRYRLTPVSDNLEDWNERPDTEKQTLSEAFGWEYVCTVDGFHIYRSYSGEDRELNSDPEVLAESLRLLKRKALFSALAVVIAPAVFLLLLAFLIGPGNIWRYMVGDGIMLFAGCGLLYLFISLKGIDRLIRLLRLTRLLRSRRLPNQYRDWKKGEKRFHFRVKVTYTIGFLLIFFVSMIRLSDEPRRTQPFPEDSSSLPFVTVLELAEMSDFQTAERLEVGWVIPWSQPFAPKNYECFEAVDVVTADGTEGRFTLEVFYHELNADWLADRLTEEYVKDAQGSFTPVEAPSPAGVDCAYFFEDDRGCPTAVIRRGNTVVSVSFMRMDLEDPCLNLDRWIAETTQKWPAS
;
A
#
# COMPACT_ATOMS: atom_id res chain seq x y z
N MET A 1 -39.55 24.55 15.49
CA MET A 1 -38.68 25.59 14.93
C MET A 1 -37.52 24.87 14.24
N GLN A 2 -37.51 24.85 12.92
CA GLN A 2 -36.36 24.35 12.16
C GLN A 2 -35.25 25.38 12.32
N THR A 3 -34.23 25.09 13.13
CA THR A 3 -33.05 25.95 13.29
C THR A 3 -32.27 25.89 11.99
N ASP A 4 -32.26 26.96 11.24
CA ASP A 4 -31.52 27.11 9.98
C ASP A 4 -30.00 27.07 10.27
N LEU A 5 -29.42 25.86 10.14
CA LEU A 5 -28.00 25.61 10.38
C LEU A 5 -27.19 25.87 9.12
N LYS A 6 -26.39 26.92 9.11
CA LYS A 6 -25.47 27.21 8.01
C LYS A 6 -24.14 26.45 8.20
N LYS A 7 -23.71 25.74 7.15
CA LYS A 7 -22.43 25.07 7.09
C LYS A 7 -21.37 26.00 6.52
N LEU A 8 -20.30 26.28 7.28
CA LEU A 8 -19.15 27.09 6.86
C LEU A 8 -17.86 26.31 7.00
N THR A 9 -16.95 26.53 6.06
CA THR A 9 -15.61 25.90 6.05
C THR A 9 -14.62 26.83 6.74
N ALA A 10 -13.83 26.29 7.69
CA ALA A 10 -12.81 27.05 8.38
C ALA A 10 -11.70 27.51 7.39
N PRO A 11 -11.24 28.76 7.48
CA PRO A 11 -10.18 29.31 6.65
C PRO A 11 -8.78 28.92 7.08
N CYS A 12 -8.65 28.28 8.23
CA CYS A 12 -7.38 27.86 8.83
C CYS A 12 -7.56 26.56 9.65
N SER A 13 -6.44 25.98 10.06
CA SER A 13 -6.45 24.85 10.98
C SER A 13 -6.84 25.29 12.39
N TYR A 14 -7.60 24.47 13.12
CA TYR A 14 -7.88 24.70 14.54
C TYR A 14 -6.61 24.72 15.43
N LEU A 15 -5.49 24.15 14.94
CA LEU A 15 -4.18 24.24 15.60
C LEU A 15 -3.53 25.62 15.47
N ASP A 16 -3.98 26.47 14.55
CA ASP A 16 -3.65 27.89 14.46
C ASP A 16 -4.65 28.66 15.36
N ILE A 17 -4.58 28.41 16.69
CA ILE A 17 -5.60 28.79 17.67
C ILE A 17 -6.01 30.26 17.53
N GLU A 18 -5.05 31.20 17.46
CA GLU A 18 -5.33 32.65 17.35
C GLU A 18 -6.20 32.96 16.11
N LYS A 19 -5.85 32.44 14.96
CA LYS A 19 -6.59 32.66 13.71
C LYS A 19 -7.99 32.04 13.77
N PHE A 20 -8.06 30.84 14.32
CA PHE A 20 -9.33 30.11 14.41
C PHE A 20 -10.30 30.80 15.36
N GLN A 21 -9.82 31.27 16.53
CA GLN A 21 -10.62 32.07 17.46
C GLN A 21 -11.10 33.36 16.82
N SER A 22 -10.18 34.13 16.19
CA SER A 22 -10.52 35.39 15.53
C SER A 22 -11.58 35.18 14.42
N TRP A 23 -11.50 34.05 13.67
CA TRP A 23 -12.50 33.72 12.67
C TRP A 23 -13.89 33.47 13.30
N LEU A 24 -13.97 32.74 14.42
CA LEU A 24 -15.22 32.49 15.12
C LEU A 24 -15.81 33.78 15.71
N GLU A 25 -14.96 34.65 16.26
CA GLU A 25 -15.34 35.95 16.82
C GLU A 25 -15.90 36.88 15.71
N ASP A 26 -15.22 36.98 14.57
CA ASP A 26 -15.70 37.75 13.42
C ASP A 26 -17.03 37.23 12.84
N LEU A 27 -17.22 35.90 12.83
CA LEU A 27 -18.48 35.30 12.41
C LEU A 27 -19.62 35.62 13.36
N SER A 28 -19.39 35.67 14.67
CA SER A 28 -20.40 36.03 15.64
C SER A 28 -20.85 37.50 15.48
N MET A 29 -19.92 38.39 15.13
CA MET A 29 -20.22 39.77 14.75
C MET A 29 -21.02 39.91 13.45
N GLN A 30 -20.93 38.86 12.58
CA GLN A 30 -21.75 38.79 11.34
C GLN A 30 -23.09 38.08 11.55
N GLY A 31 -23.42 37.68 12.78
CA GLY A 31 -24.66 36.99 13.13
C GLY A 31 -24.62 35.47 12.92
N TYR A 32 -23.43 34.84 13.00
CA TYR A 32 -23.28 33.39 12.92
C TYR A 32 -22.62 32.85 14.20
N LEU A 33 -23.39 32.14 15.00
CA LEU A 33 -22.92 31.56 16.26
C LEU A 33 -22.59 30.08 16.07
N LEU A 34 -21.39 29.66 16.45
CA LEU A 34 -20.97 28.25 16.36
C LEU A 34 -21.90 27.35 17.19
N SER A 35 -22.42 26.28 16.57
CA SER A 35 -23.25 25.26 17.20
C SER A 35 -22.46 23.97 17.45
N LYS A 36 -21.90 23.39 16.40
CA LYS A 36 -21.14 22.15 16.47
C LYS A 36 -20.25 21.99 15.25
N ARG A 37 -19.31 21.02 15.34
CA ARG A 37 -18.53 20.57 14.19
C ARG A 37 -19.44 19.75 13.27
N ALA A 38 -19.29 19.92 11.95
CA ALA A 38 -19.90 19.04 10.97
C ALA A 38 -19.07 17.74 10.82
N ALA A 39 -19.65 16.71 10.22
CA ALA A 39 -19.00 15.42 9.99
C ALA A 39 -17.69 15.53 9.20
N THR A 40 -17.53 16.52 8.36
CA THR A 40 -16.31 16.78 7.59
C THR A 40 -15.31 17.65 8.36
N ARG A 41 -14.05 17.32 8.30
CA ARG A 41 -12.95 17.78 9.17
C ARG A 41 -12.72 19.29 9.26
N HIS A 42 -13.16 20.07 8.27
CA HIS A 42 -12.95 21.53 8.23
C HIS A 42 -14.26 22.31 8.20
N ASN A 43 -15.41 21.64 8.34
CA ASN A 43 -16.70 22.28 8.29
C ASN A 43 -17.33 22.37 9.68
N TYR A 44 -17.99 23.49 9.93
CA TYR A 44 -18.66 23.83 11.18
C TYR A 44 -20.08 24.27 10.91
N LEU A 45 -20.98 24.00 11.84
CA LEU A 45 -22.39 24.38 11.75
C LEU A 45 -22.66 25.57 12.65
N PHE A 46 -23.32 26.56 12.11
CA PHE A 46 -23.61 27.81 12.78
C PHE A 46 -25.12 28.08 12.79
N HIS A 47 -25.60 28.59 13.93
CA HIS A 47 -26.93 29.17 14.02
C HIS A 47 -26.86 30.62 13.54
N ARG A 48 -27.90 31.05 12.82
CA ARG A 48 -28.09 32.47 12.50
C ARG A 48 -28.70 33.17 13.72
N ILE A 49 -28.07 34.23 14.20
CA ILE A 49 -28.49 35.07 15.31
C ILE A 49 -28.37 36.55 14.94
N SER A 50 -28.80 37.45 15.78
CA SER A 50 -28.41 38.86 15.71
C SER A 50 -26.90 39.00 15.95
N PRO A 51 -26.19 39.93 15.24
CA PRO A 51 -24.79 40.20 15.46
C PRO A 51 -24.48 40.39 16.96
N LEU A 52 -23.53 39.60 17.46
CA LEU A 52 -23.21 39.60 18.91
C LEU A 52 -21.68 39.50 19.06
N LYS A 53 -21.15 40.37 19.94
CA LYS A 53 -19.73 40.28 20.29
C LYS A 53 -19.52 39.06 21.21
N THR A 54 -18.83 38.04 20.71
CA THR A 54 -18.57 36.79 21.41
C THR A 54 -17.08 36.52 21.42
N ARG A 55 -16.54 36.09 22.54
CA ARG A 55 -15.14 35.62 22.64
C ARG A 55 -15.14 34.09 22.58
N TYR A 56 -14.12 33.52 21.92
CA TYR A 56 -13.94 32.08 21.85
C TYR A 56 -12.58 31.68 22.42
N ARG A 57 -12.53 30.54 23.12
CA ARG A 57 -11.29 29.94 23.62
C ARG A 57 -11.26 28.46 23.34
N LEU A 58 -10.07 27.98 22.93
CA LEU A 58 -9.78 26.59 22.72
C LEU A 58 -8.90 26.07 23.85
N THR A 59 -9.39 25.05 24.55
CA THR A 59 -8.66 24.39 25.63
C THR A 59 -8.36 22.94 25.25
N PRO A 60 -7.11 22.47 25.31
CA PRO A 60 -6.81 21.06 25.06
C PRO A 60 -7.52 20.16 26.07
N VAL A 61 -7.98 19.00 25.60
CA VAL A 61 -8.48 17.94 26.49
C VAL A 61 -7.29 17.41 27.30
N SER A 62 -7.36 17.55 28.63
CA SER A 62 -6.25 17.21 29.55
C SER A 62 -6.31 15.79 30.07
N ASP A 63 -7.50 15.18 30.04
CA ASP A 63 -7.78 13.88 30.64
C ASP A 63 -7.76 12.78 29.57
N ASN A 64 -7.95 11.55 29.96
CA ASN A 64 -7.78 10.30 29.24
C ASN A 64 -8.00 10.33 27.71
N LEU A 65 -7.24 9.52 26.99
CA LEU A 65 -7.31 9.35 25.51
C LEU A 65 -8.69 8.87 25.03
N GLU A 66 -9.52 8.34 25.91
CA GLU A 66 -10.86 7.82 25.61
C GLU A 66 -11.87 8.95 25.40
N ASP A 67 -11.70 10.09 26.08
CA ASP A 67 -12.64 11.22 26.06
C ASP A 67 -12.39 12.26 24.96
N TRP A 68 -11.62 11.89 23.96
CA TRP A 68 -11.10 12.78 22.92
C TRP A 68 -12.15 13.60 22.13
N ASN A 69 -13.37 13.11 22.05
CA ASN A 69 -14.51 13.77 21.39
C ASN A 69 -15.68 14.02 22.35
N GLU A 70 -15.53 13.71 23.61
CA GLU A 70 -16.56 13.85 24.60
C GLU A 70 -16.66 15.27 25.16
N ARG A 71 -17.72 15.52 25.88
CA ARG A 71 -17.91 16.78 26.62
C ARG A 71 -16.93 16.81 27.79
N PRO A 72 -16.54 18.02 28.26
CA PRO A 72 -15.79 18.12 29.49
C PRO A 72 -16.60 17.58 30.67
N ASP A 73 -15.89 17.04 31.68
CA ASP A 73 -16.52 16.61 32.93
C ASP A 73 -17.42 17.68 33.53
N THR A 74 -18.46 17.24 34.21
CA THR A 74 -19.44 18.12 34.82
C THR A 74 -18.79 19.16 35.76
N GLU A 75 -17.74 18.77 36.49
CA GLU A 75 -16.99 19.67 37.36
C GLU A 75 -16.27 20.78 36.56
N LYS A 76 -15.58 20.42 35.46
CA LYS A 76 -14.91 21.38 34.58
C LYS A 76 -15.90 22.28 33.86
N GLN A 77 -17.05 21.74 33.47
CA GLN A 77 -18.10 22.52 32.86
C GLN A 77 -18.68 23.54 33.85
N THR A 78 -19.02 23.13 35.07
CA THR A 78 -19.52 24.02 36.11
C THR A 78 -18.51 25.12 36.45
N LEU A 79 -17.23 24.77 36.53
CA LEU A 79 -16.16 25.73 36.78
C LEU A 79 -16.04 26.75 35.65
N SER A 80 -16.08 26.29 34.37
CA SER A 80 -16.01 27.20 33.21
C SER A 80 -17.21 28.13 33.14
N GLU A 81 -18.43 27.63 33.46
CA GLU A 81 -19.65 28.42 33.53
C GLU A 81 -19.58 29.47 34.63
N ALA A 82 -19.00 29.13 35.81
CA ALA A 82 -18.79 30.09 36.92
C ALA A 82 -17.84 31.24 36.50
N PHE A 83 -16.99 31.04 35.49
CA PHE A 83 -16.12 32.06 34.90
C PHE A 83 -16.75 32.75 33.66
N GLY A 84 -18.04 32.50 33.38
CA GLY A 84 -18.74 33.11 32.24
C GLY A 84 -18.48 32.42 30.88
N TRP A 85 -17.90 31.20 30.85
CA TRP A 85 -17.60 30.46 29.65
C TRP A 85 -18.57 29.30 29.45
N GLU A 86 -19.27 29.31 28.35
CA GLU A 86 -20.18 28.25 27.92
C GLU A 86 -19.44 27.28 26.99
N TYR A 87 -19.54 25.97 27.25
CA TYR A 87 -19.03 24.92 26.39
C TYR A 87 -19.87 24.81 25.12
N VAL A 88 -19.21 24.75 23.95
CA VAL A 88 -19.87 24.65 22.64
C VAL A 88 -19.73 23.27 22.03
N CYS A 89 -18.50 22.83 21.77
CA CYS A 89 -18.22 21.52 21.18
C CYS A 89 -16.74 21.14 21.35
N THR A 90 -16.43 19.86 21.07
CA THR A 90 -15.05 19.36 21.03
C THR A 90 -14.61 19.12 19.58
N VAL A 91 -13.37 19.51 19.26
CA VAL A 91 -12.76 19.37 17.95
C VAL A 91 -11.36 18.79 18.08
N ASP A 92 -11.19 17.54 17.66
CA ASP A 92 -9.88 16.85 17.58
C ASP A 92 -9.00 17.03 18.83
N GLY A 93 -9.59 16.91 20.03
CA GLY A 93 -8.91 17.02 21.33
C GLY A 93 -8.79 18.45 21.85
N PHE A 94 -9.62 19.38 21.36
CA PHE A 94 -9.80 20.71 21.93
C PHE A 94 -11.26 20.96 22.25
N HIS A 95 -11.55 21.39 23.47
CA HIS A 95 -12.85 21.96 23.85
C HIS A 95 -12.92 23.41 23.39
N ILE A 96 -14.03 23.78 22.75
CA ILE A 96 -14.31 25.15 22.34
C ILE A 96 -15.32 25.74 23.33
N TYR A 97 -14.92 26.84 23.94
CA TYR A 97 -15.77 27.62 24.87
C TYR A 97 -16.07 28.98 24.25
N ARG A 98 -17.20 29.55 24.61
CA ARG A 98 -17.58 30.91 24.25
C ARG A 98 -18.00 31.73 25.45
N SER A 99 -17.81 33.04 25.38
CA SER A 99 -18.29 34.00 26.37
C SER A 99 -18.90 35.21 25.65
N TYR A 100 -19.96 35.74 26.24
CA TYR A 100 -20.69 36.90 25.73
C TYR A 100 -20.30 38.19 26.45
N SER A 101 -19.62 38.10 27.57
CA SER A 101 -19.14 39.23 28.34
C SER A 101 -17.71 39.57 27.98
N GLY A 102 -17.41 40.86 27.86
CA GLY A 102 -16.03 41.33 27.61
C GLY A 102 -15.16 41.32 28.83
N GLU A 103 -15.75 41.16 30.04
CA GLU A 103 -15.07 41.25 31.34
C GLU A 103 -14.84 39.90 32.00
N ASP A 104 -15.16 38.80 31.32
CA ASP A 104 -14.98 37.45 31.87
C ASP A 104 -13.49 37.14 32.11
N ARG A 105 -13.25 36.47 33.23
CA ARG A 105 -11.92 35.98 33.59
C ARG A 105 -11.41 35.02 32.49
N GLU A 106 -10.15 35.18 32.06
CA GLU A 106 -9.57 34.28 31.08
C GLU A 106 -9.59 32.84 31.56
N LEU A 107 -10.06 31.93 30.69
CA LEU A 107 -10.22 30.50 30.98
C LEU A 107 -8.87 29.81 31.21
N ASN A 108 -7.86 30.23 30.47
CA ASN A 108 -6.50 29.71 30.54
C ASN A 108 -5.53 30.89 30.73
N SER A 109 -5.24 31.26 31.98
CA SER A 109 -4.35 32.38 32.31
C SER A 109 -2.88 31.96 32.37
N ASP A 110 -2.57 30.66 32.52
CA ASP A 110 -1.22 30.14 32.65
C ASP A 110 -0.78 29.41 31.37
N PRO A 111 0.22 29.95 30.63
CA PRO A 111 0.76 29.30 29.43
C PRO A 111 1.47 27.97 29.71
N GLU A 112 2.02 27.78 30.92
CA GLU A 112 2.76 26.55 31.26
C GLU A 112 1.75 25.41 31.50
N VAL A 113 0.64 25.66 32.18
CA VAL A 113 -0.46 24.70 32.36
C VAL A 113 -1.06 24.32 30.99
N LEU A 114 -1.24 25.30 30.10
CA LEU A 114 -1.74 25.06 28.76
C LEU A 114 -0.73 24.24 27.92
N ALA A 115 0.57 24.46 28.08
CA ALA A 115 1.60 23.68 27.40
C ALA A 115 1.67 22.23 27.90
N GLU A 116 1.42 22.01 29.19
CA GLU A 116 1.37 20.64 29.78
C GLU A 116 0.12 19.89 29.31
N SER A 117 -1.04 20.54 29.25
CA SER A 117 -2.26 19.92 28.73
C SER A 117 -2.15 19.47 27.26
N LEU A 118 -1.21 20.05 26.47
CA LEU A 118 -0.88 19.58 25.14
C LEU A 118 -0.05 18.28 25.11
N ARG A 119 0.42 17.78 26.27
CA ARG A 119 1.33 16.62 26.34
C ARG A 119 0.71 15.36 25.73
N LEU A 120 -0.55 15.07 26.02
CA LEU A 120 -1.27 13.92 25.46
C LEU A 120 -1.45 14.04 23.95
N LEU A 121 -1.83 15.23 23.46
CA LEU A 121 -1.95 15.52 22.03
C LEU A 121 -0.64 15.31 21.29
N LYS A 122 0.47 15.76 21.86
CA LYS A 122 1.82 15.55 21.31
C LYS A 122 2.20 14.09 21.30
N ARG A 123 1.95 13.36 22.39
CA ARG A 123 2.24 11.92 22.48
C ARG A 123 1.48 11.14 21.39
N LYS A 124 0.19 11.41 21.21
CA LYS A 124 -0.61 10.80 20.15
C LYS A 124 -0.11 11.16 18.75
N ALA A 125 0.23 12.43 18.52
CA ALA A 125 0.79 12.87 17.26
C ALA A 125 2.18 12.25 16.98
N LEU A 126 3.00 12.07 18.03
CA LEU A 126 4.29 11.39 17.95
C LEU A 126 4.12 9.90 17.63
N PHE A 127 3.22 9.20 18.32
CA PHE A 127 2.92 7.80 17.99
C PHE A 127 2.40 7.65 16.56
N SER A 128 1.51 8.55 16.12
CA SER A 128 1.06 8.57 14.73
C SER A 128 2.20 8.82 13.73
N ALA A 129 3.16 9.68 14.07
CA ALA A 129 4.33 9.94 13.24
C ALA A 129 5.33 8.76 13.25
N LEU A 130 5.53 8.10 14.39
CA LEU A 130 6.37 6.90 14.50
C LEU A 130 5.76 5.69 13.77
N ALA A 131 4.45 5.53 13.84
CA ALA A 131 3.74 4.48 13.09
C ALA A 131 4.04 4.54 11.57
N VAL A 132 4.36 5.73 11.05
CA VAL A 132 4.79 5.96 9.66
C VAL A 132 6.06 5.19 9.29
N VAL A 133 6.97 5.03 10.23
CA VAL A 133 8.24 4.32 10.00
C VAL A 133 8.09 2.84 10.38
N ILE A 134 7.39 2.58 11.46
CA ILE A 134 7.29 1.22 12.04
C ILE A 134 6.34 0.33 11.23
N ALA A 135 5.18 0.83 10.81
CA ALA A 135 4.18 -0.01 10.15
C ALA A 135 4.63 -0.59 8.79
N PRO A 136 5.34 0.15 7.89
CA PRO A 136 5.90 -0.48 6.69
C PRO A 136 6.97 -1.50 7.02
N ALA A 137 7.82 -1.25 8.00
CA ALA A 137 8.85 -2.21 8.42
C ALA A 137 8.21 -3.50 8.95
N VAL A 138 7.19 -3.39 9.81
CA VAL A 138 6.42 -4.54 10.31
C VAL A 138 5.68 -5.24 9.16
N PHE A 139 5.09 -4.48 8.24
CA PHE A 139 4.41 -5.05 7.08
C PHE A 139 5.37 -5.85 6.18
N LEU A 140 6.55 -5.29 5.88
CA LEU A 140 7.58 -5.99 5.09
C LEU A 140 8.11 -7.22 5.80
N LEU A 141 8.29 -7.18 7.12
CA LEU A 141 8.68 -8.33 7.92
C LEU A 141 7.60 -9.42 7.93
N LEU A 142 6.34 -9.05 8.10
CA LEU A 142 5.21 -9.99 8.01
C LEU A 142 5.08 -10.59 6.62
N LEU A 143 5.26 -9.78 5.58
CA LEU A 143 5.25 -10.25 4.20
C LEU A 143 6.37 -11.24 3.95
N ALA A 144 7.60 -10.93 4.38
CA ALA A 144 8.74 -11.83 4.28
C ALA A 144 8.53 -13.13 5.08
N PHE A 145 7.83 -13.06 6.21
CA PHE A 145 7.48 -14.23 7.02
C PHE A 145 6.41 -15.11 6.35
N LEU A 146 5.36 -14.49 5.77
CA LEU A 146 4.24 -15.21 5.16
C LEU A 146 4.60 -15.84 3.80
N ILE A 147 5.39 -15.12 2.98
CA ILE A 147 5.80 -15.56 1.64
C ILE A 147 7.03 -16.48 1.73
N GLY A 148 7.78 -16.37 2.82
CA GLY A 148 9.11 -16.94 2.97
C GLY A 148 10.18 -16.00 2.41
N PRO A 149 11.37 -15.95 3.03
CA PRO A 149 12.43 -15.02 2.63
C PRO A 149 13.03 -15.31 1.23
N GLY A 150 12.71 -16.45 0.65
CA GLY A 150 13.18 -16.89 -0.66
C GLY A 150 12.23 -16.57 -1.83
N ASN A 151 10.99 -16.13 -1.60
CA ASN A 151 9.95 -16.03 -2.65
C ASN A 151 9.49 -14.59 -2.93
N ILE A 152 10.22 -13.58 -2.45
CA ILE A 152 9.79 -12.17 -2.53
C ILE A 152 9.78 -11.66 -3.96
N TRP A 153 10.82 -11.95 -4.74
CA TRP A 153 10.96 -11.46 -6.13
C TRP A 153 9.98 -12.16 -7.06
N ARG A 154 9.80 -13.47 -6.89
CA ARG A 154 8.80 -14.27 -7.60
C ARG A 154 7.39 -13.75 -7.36
N TYR A 155 7.06 -13.43 -6.11
CA TYR A 155 5.78 -12.81 -5.75
C TYR A 155 5.65 -11.40 -6.33
N MET A 156 6.70 -10.59 -6.31
CA MET A 156 6.70 -9.24 -6.91
C MET A 156 6.52 -9.28 -8.43
N VAL A 157 7.18 -10.19 -9.12
CA VAL A 157 7.04 -10.39 -10.58
C VAL A 157 5.68 -10.99 -10.89
N GLY A 158 5.18 -11.88 -10.03
CA GLY A 158 3.90 -12.53 -10.21
C GLY A 158 2.70 -11.65 -9.89
N ASP A 159 2.58 -11.13 -8.66
CA ASP A 159 1.33 -10.61 -8.10
C ASP A 159 1.25 -9.09 -7.94
N GLY A 160 2.26 -8.35 -8.37
CA GLY A 160 2.02 -6.92 -8.50
C GLY A 160 2.90 -5.99 -7.70
N ILE A 161 4.09 -5.74 -8.20
CA ILE A 161 4.93 -4.61 -7.76
C ILE A 161 4.16 -3.28 -7.78
N MET A 162 3.19 -3.12 -8.70
CA MET A 162 2.33 -1.94 -8.80
C MET A 162 1.39 -1.80 -7.61
N LEU A 163 0.83 -2.90 -7.09
CA LEU A 163 -0.02 -2.88 -5.90
C LEU A 163 0.79 -2.44 -4.68
N PHE A 164 2.01 -2.97 -4.52
CA PHE A 164 2.91 -2.58 -3.42
C PHE A 164 3.32 -1.12 -3.53
N ALA A 165 3.69 -0.65 -4.72
CA ALA A 165 4.03 0.75 -4.96
C ALA A 165 2.83 1.68 -4.67
N GLY A 166 1.63 1.33 -5.14
CA GLY A 166 0.41 2.09 -4.89
C GLY A 166 0.03 2.16 -3.41
N CYS A 167 0.08 1.03 -2.71
CA CYS A 167 -0.15 0.97 -1.27
C CYS A 167 0.91 1.75 -0.49
N GLY A 168 2.17 1.66 -0.88
CA GLY A 168 3.28 2.41 -0.30
C GLY A 168 3.11 3.93 -0.46
N LEU A 169 2.73 4.41 -1.65
CA LEU A 169 2.45 5.81 -1.91
C LEU A 169 1.24 6.32 -1.12
N LEU A 170 0.16 5.54 -1.05
CA LEU A 170 -1.02 5.88 -0.25
C LEU A 170 -0.65 5.97 1.24
N TYR A 171 0.12 5.03 1.73
CA TYR A 171 0.63 5.02 3.10
C TYR A 171 1.51 6.25 3.38
N LEU A 172 2.48 6.56 2.51
CA LEU A 172 3.32 7.76 2.62
C LEU A 172 2.48 9.03 2.68
N PHE A 173 1.47 9.14 1.84
CA PHE A 173 0.55 10.28 1.83
C PHE A 173 -0.23 10.45 3.14
N ILE A 174 -0.77 9.37 3.71
CA ILE A 174 -1.46 9.39 5.01
C ILE A 174 -0.49 9.82 6.11
N SER A 175 0.72 9.37 6.03
CA SER A 175 1.81 9.61 6.97
C SER A 175 2.25 11.07 7.04
N LEU A 176 2.39 11.72 5.90
CA LEU A 176 2.72 13.15 5.82
C LEU A 176 1.73 14.04 6.57
N LYS A 177 0.45 13.65 6.66
CA LYS A 177 -0.56 14.37 7.47
C LYS A 177 -0.29 14.28 8.97
N GLY A 178 0.16 13.12 9.45
CA GLY A 178 0.55 12.93 10.85
C GLY A 178 1.73 13.82 11.23
N ILE A 179 2.73 13.88 10.37
CA ILE A 179 3.93 14.73 10.56
C ILE A 179 3.56 16.23 10.57
N ASP A 180 2.72 16.71 9.63
CA ASP A 180 2.28 18.13 9.63
C ASP A 180 1.56 18.49 10.94
N ARG A 181 0.71 17.58 11.45
CA ARG A 181 0.04 17.76 12.74
C ARG A 181 1.04 17.86 13.89
N LEU A 182 2.03 16.97 13.93
CA LEU A 182 3.08 16.99 14.96
C LEU A 182 3.88 18.29 14.92
N ILE A 183 4.30 18.73 13.74
CA ILE A 183 5.05 19.98 13.56
C ILE A 183 4.24 21.18 14.08
N ARG A 184 2.94 21.25 13.80
CA ARG A 184 2.06 22.33 14.29
C ARG A 184 1.92 22.31 15.80
N LEU A 185 1.73 21.13 16.41
CA LEU A 185 1.67 20.98 17.87
C LEU A 185 2.99 21.36 18.55
N LEU A 186 4.12 21.00 17.96
CA LEU A 186 5.43 21.39 18.46
C LEU A 186 5.63 22.93 18.40
N ARG A 187 5.19 23.56 17.31
CA ARG A 187 5.22 25.02 17.15
C ARG A 187 4.34 25.71 18.20
N LEU A 188 3.12 25.20 18.40
CA LEU A 188 2.20 25.72 19.41
C LEU A 188 2.80 25.60 20.83
N THR A 189 3.36 24.44 21.18
CA THR A 189 4.02 24.23 22.46
C THR A 189 5.22 25.17 22.66
N ARG A 190 6.01 25.41 21.60
CA ARG A 190 7.15 26.35 21.67
C ARG A 190 6.66 27.79 21.91
N LEU A 191 5.56 28.18 21.28
CA LEU A 191 4.93 29.48 21.49
C LEU A 191 4.46 29.65 22.94
N LEU A 192 3.77 28.66 23.50
CA LEU A 192 3.32 28.66 24.88
C LEU A 192 4.47 28.70 25.89
N ARG A 193 5.54 27.93 25.65
CA ARG A 193 6.74 27.96 26.50
C ARG A 193 7.47 29.32 26.47
N SER A 194 7.26 30.13 25.45
CA SER A 194 7.72 31.53 25.42
C SER A 194 6.82 32.49 26.20
N ARG A 195 5.93 31.98 27.06
CA ARG A 195 4.95 32.70 27.89
C ARG A 195 3.97 33.59 27.10
N ARG A 196 3.66 33.20 25.84
CA ARG A 196 2.65 33.88 25.04
C ARG A 196 1.37 33.05 25.03
N LEU A 197 0.29 33.65 25.51
CA LEU A 197 -1.06 33.07 25.39
C LEU A 197 -1.58 33.28 23.95
N PRO A 198 -2.24 32.29 23.34
CA PRO A 198 -2.82 32.41 22.00
C PRO A 198 -4.21 33.09 22.08
N ASN A 199 -4.26 34.29 22.67
CA ASN A 199 -5.50 35.03 22.90
C ASN A 199 -5.56 36.37 22.14
N GLN A 200 -4.57 36.66 21.29
CA GLN A 200 -4.53 37.86 20.49
C GLN A 200 -5.30 37.68 19.18
N TYR A 201 -6.03 38.76 18.78
CA TYR A 201 -6.63 38.79 17.45
C TYR A 201 -5.57 38.67 16.37
N ARG A 202 -5.81 37.78 15.43
CA ARG A 202 -4.93 37.57 14.30
C ARG A 202 -5.74 37.49 13.01
N ASP A 203 -5.33 38.28 12.02
CA ASP A 203 -6.00 38.28 10.71
C ASP A 203 -5.96 36.92 10.06
N TRP A 204 -7.09 36.22 10.06
CA TRP A 204 -7.28 34.90 9.50
C TRP A 204 -7.43 34.90 7.97
N LYS A 205 -7.85 36.04 7.37
CA LYS A 205 -7.99 36.19 5.92
C LYS A 205 -6.66 36.06 5.23
N LYS A 206 -5.59 36.47 5.93
CA LYS A 206 -4.23 36.31 5.44
C LYS A 206 -3.82 34.84 5.43
N GLY A 207 -3.86 34.24 4.24
CA GLY A 207 -3.47 32.83 4.03
C GLY A 207 -4.66 31.88 3.80
N GLU A 208 -5.91 32.34 3.88
CA GLU A 208 -7.12 31.55 3.62
C GLU A 208 -7.07 30.85 2.26
N LYS A 209 -6.80 31.61 1.17
CA LYS A 209 -6.70 31.02 -0.17
C LYS A 209 -5.65 29.91 -0.25
N ARG A 210 -4.49 30.09 0.40
CA ARG A 210 -3.40 29.10 0.43
C ARG A 210 -3.80 27.87 1.25
N PHE A 211 -4.54 28.06 2.33
CA PHE A 211 -5.03 26.95 3.15
C PHE A 211 -6.05 26.12 2.36
N HIS A 212 -7.07 26.74 1.77
CA HIS A 212 -8.06 26.04 0.97
C HIS A 212 -7.45 25.35 -0.25
N PHE A 213 -6.48 25.98 -0.92
CA PHE A 213 -5.74 25.36 -2.02
C PHE A 213 -5.01 24.09 -1.54
N ARG A 214 -4.25 24.17 -0.44
CA ARG A 214 -3.57 23.00 0.13
C ARG A 214 -4.54 21.88 0.51
N VAL A 215 -5.67 22.22 1.12
CA VAL A 215 -6.70 21.25 1.47
C VAL A 215 -7.24 20.56 0.22
N LYS A 216 -7.61 21.33 -0.82
CA LYS A 216 -8.08 20.77 -2.10
C LYS A 216 -7.04 19.84 -2.72
N VAL A 217 -5.81 20.31 -2.89
CA VAL A 217 -4.71 19.51 -3.46
C VAL A 217 -4.51 18.21 -2.67
N THR A 218 -4.55 18.29 -1.34
CA THR A 218 -4.41 17.10 -0.49
C THR A 218 -5.52 16.07 -0.72
N TYR A 219 -6.79 16.52 -0.82
CA TYR A 219 -7.89 15.60 -1.11
C TYR A 219 -7.84 15.05 -2.53
N THR A 220 -7.47 15.89 -3.51
CA THR A 220 -7.31 15.44 -4.91
C THR A 220 -6.21 14.38 -5.04
N ILE A 221 -5.04 14.60 -4.44
CA ILE A 221 -3.95 13.61 -4.46
C ILE A 221 -4.39 12.32 -3.77
N GLY A 222 -5.05 12.40 -2.59
CA GLY A 222 -5.55 11.22 -1.90
C GLY A 222 -6.57 10.44 -2.73
N PHE A 223 -7.48 11.12 -3.42
CA PHE A 223 -8.44 10.50 -4.32
C PHE A 223 -7.75 9.82 -5.51
N LEU A 224 -6.80 10.53 -6.16
CA LEU A 224 -6.05 9.98 -7.30
C LEU A 224 -5.24 8.75 -6.90
N LEU A 225 -4.63 8.74 -5.71
CA LEU A 225 -3.90 7.56 -5.22
C LEU A 225 -4.83 6.37 -4.95
N ILE A 226 -5.99 6.59 -4.31
CA ILE A 226 -6.98 5.54 -4.10
C ILE A 226 -7.51 5.02 -5.45
N PHE A 227 -7.83 5.93 -6.36
CA PHE A 227 -8.29 5.58 -7.71
C PHE A 227 -7.23 4.77 -8.47
N PHE A 228 -5.96 5.18 -8.41
CA PHE A 228 -4.84 4.47 -9.04
C PHE A 228 -4.68 3.04 -8.48
N VAL A 229 -4.69 2.88 -7.15
CA VAL A 229 -4.62 1.56 -6.52
C VAL A 229 -5.83 0.69 -6.90
N SER A 230 -7.03 1.29 -6.98
CA SER A 230 -8.24 0.59 -7.40
C SER A 230 -8.19 0.17 -8.86
N MET A 231 -7.67 1.02 -9.74
CA MET A 231 -7.49 0.72 -11.16
C MET A 231 -6.48 -0.41 -11.38
N ILE A 232 -5.38 -0.43 -10.63
CA ILE A 232 -4.44 -1.56 -10.67
C ILE A 232 -5.15 -2.87 -10.33
N ARG A 233 -5.95 -2.90 -9.25
CA ARG A 233 -6.70 -4.10 -8.88
C ARG A 233 -7.74 -4.53 -9.92
N LEU A 234 -8.39 -3.57 -10.60
CA LEU A 234 -9.38 -3.86 -11.65
C LEU A 234 -8.71 -4.30 -12.95
N SER A 235 -7.46 -3.84 -13.20
CA SER A 235 -6.67 -4.22 -14.37
C SER A 235 -5.90 -5.51 -14.17
N ASP A 236 -5.78 -5.97 -12.93
CA ASP A 236 -5.21 -7.27 -12.60
C ASP A 236 -6.24 -8.33 -13.04
N GLU A 237 -6.16 -8.75 -14.29
CA GLU A 237 -6.95 -9.88 -14.76
C GLU A 237 -6.58 -11.07 -13.87
N PRO A 238 -7.57 -11.74 -13.25
CA PRO A 238 -7.28 -12.93 -12.47
C PRO A 238 -6.53 -13.89 -13.37
N ARG A 239 -5.36 -14.34 -12.94
CA ARG A 239 -4.61 -15.39 -13.65
C ARG A 239 -5.58 -16.53 -13.92
N ARG A 240 -5.97 -16.67 -15.19
CA ARG A 240 -6.92 -17.70 -15.58
C ARG A 240 -6.15 -18.80 -16.25
N THR A 241 -6.33 -19.99 -15.73
CA THR A 241 -5.94 -21.21 -16.40
C THR A 241 -6.62 -21.26 -17.75
N GLN A 242 -5.82 -21.39 -18.81
CA GLN A 242 -6.29 -21.53 -20.16
C GLN A 242 -5.91 -22.94 -20.65
N PRO A 243 -6.71 -23.57 -21.51
CA PRO A 243 -6.27 -24.75 -22.21
C PRO A 243 -5.06 -24.39 -23.08
N PHE A 244 -4.25 -25.37 -23.42
CA PHE A 244 -3.15 -25.14 -24.36
C PHE A 244 -3.66 -24.54 -25.66
N PRO A 245 -2.93 -23.58 -26.26
CA PRO A 245 -3.26 -23.07 -27.57
C PRO A 245 -3.20 -24.21 -28.61
N GLU A 246 -4.06 -24.16 -29.63
CA GLU A 246 -4.02 -25.12 -30.75
C GLU A 246 -2.66 -25.09 -31.48
N ASP A 247 -2.08 -23.89 -31.58
CA ASP A 247 -0.74 -23.66 -32.08
C ASP A 247 0.23 -23.36 -30.93
N SER A 248 0.95 -24.37 -30.47
CA SER A 248 1.94 -24.26 -29.38
C SER A 248 3.21 -23.52 -29.84
N SER A 249 3.41 -23.27 -31.16
CA SER A 249 4.53 -22.49 -31.65
C SER A 249 4.53 -21.03 -31.14
N SER A 250 3.35 -20.55 -30.71
CA SER A 250 3.18 -19.22 -30.09
C SER A 250 3.81 -19.12 -28.71
N LEU A 251 4.10 -20.24 -28.04
CA LEU A 251 4.72 -20.27 -26.71
C LEU A 251 6.23 -20.02 -26.83
N PRO A 252 6.83 -19.28 -25.87
CA PRO A 252 8.28 -19.00 -25.91
C PRO A 252 9.14 -20.17 -25.42
N PHE A 253 8.55 -21.32 -25.20
CA PHE A 253 9.22 -22.58 -24.84
C PHE A 253 8.62 -23.74 -25.62
N VAL A 254 9.35 -24.81 -25.68
CA VAL A 254 8.90 -26.05 -26.33
C VAL A 254 8.04 -26.84 -25.38
N THR A 255 6.91 -27.37 -25.87
CA THR A 255 6.01 -28.23 -25.08
C THR A 255 6.52 -29.69 -25.14
N VAL A 256 6.09 -30.51 -24.16
CA VAL A 256 6.43 -31.95 -24.18
C VAL A 256 5.82 -32.62 -25.38
N LEU A 257 4.61 -32.21 -25.81
CA LEU A 257 3.98 -32.75 -27.02
C LEU A 257 4.80 -32.46 -28.27
N GLU A 258 5.29 -31.22 -28.42
CA GLU A 258 6.19 -30.88 -29.57
C GLU A 258 7.45 -31.75 -29.56
N LEU A 259 8.07 -31.99 -28.40
CA LEU A 259 9.23 -32.88 -28.31
C LEU A 259 8.86 -34.34 -28.64
N ALA A 260 7.72 -34.80 -28.18
CA ALA A 260 7.24 -36.15 -28.45
C ALA A 260 6.94 -36.34 -29.94
N GLU A 261 6.31 -35.37 -30.59
CA GLU A 261 6.05 -35.36 -32.04
C GLU A 261 7.35 -35.38 -32.90
N MET A 262 8.44 -34.79 -32.38
CA MET A 262 9.76 -34.83 -32.99
C MET A 262 10.51 -36.15 -32.75
N SER A 263 9.91 -37.09 -32.03
CA SER A 263 10.51 -38.36 -31.62
C SER A 263 9.78 -39.52 -32.29
N ASP A 264 10.38 -40.71 -32.30
CA ASP A 264 9.84 -41.90 -32.95
C ASP A 264 8.76 -42.62 -32.12
N PHE A 265 7.85 -41.86 -31.47
CA PHE A 265 6.70 -42.43 -30.80
C PHE A 265 5.60 -42.84 -31.81
N GLN A 266 4.92 -43.93 -31.50
CA GLN A 266 3.81 -44.37 -32.33
C GLN A 266 2.56 -43.48 -32.17
N THR A 267 2.34 -43.00 -30.95
CA THR A 267 1.32 -42.00 -30.60
C THR A 267 1.82 -41.10 -29.46
N ALA A 268 1.44 -39.82 -29.50
CA ALA A 268 1.62 -38.88 -28.41
C ALA A 268 0.35 -38.04 -28.28
N GLU A 269 -0.20 -37.99 -27.09
CA GLU A 269 -1.45 -37.27 -26.83
C GLU A 269 -1.35 -36.43 -25.53
N ARG A 270 -1.72 -35.15 -25.64
CA ARG A 270 -1.77 -34.23 -24.50
C ARG A 270 -3.02 -34.53 -23.68
N LEU A 271 -2.84 -34.66 -22.37
CA LEU A 271 -3.96 -34.83 -21.44
C LEU A 271 -4.70 -33.51 -21.19
N GLU A 272 -6.02 -33.58 -21.00
CA GLU A 272 -6.86 -32.41 -20.68
C GLU A 272 -6.51 -31.70 -19.38
N VAL A 273 -5.71 -32.34 -18.49
CA VAL A 273 -5.24 -31.75 -17.23
C VAL A 273 -4.15 -30.68 -17.45
N GLY A 274 -3.61 -30.55 -18.68
CA GLY A 274 -2.63 -29.53 -19.02
C GLY A 274 -3.24 -28.11 -19.07
N TRP A 275 -2.48 -27.13 -18.63
CA TRP A 275 -2.92 -25.74 -18.63
C TRP A 275 -1.74 -24.76 -18.81
N VAL A 276 -2.08 -23.56 -19.30
CA VAL A 276 -1.19 -22.42 -19.42
C VAL A 276 -1.81 -21.21 -18.79
N ILE A 277 -1.05 -20.46 -18.02
CA ILE A 277 -1.46 -19.17 -17.43
C ILE A 277 -0.53 -18.10 -17.99
N PRO A 278 -0.92 -17.35 -19.03
CA PRO A 278 -0.19 -16.17 -19.46
C PRO A 278 -0.55 -14.97 -18.59
N TRP A 279 0.44 -14.13 -18.26
CA TRP A 279 0.18 -12.82 -17.65
C TRP A 279 1.26 -11.80 -17.98
N SER A 280 0.95 -10.52 -17.80
CA SER A 280 1.87 -9.42 -18.08
C SER A 280 1.92 -8.47 -16.88
N GLN A 281 3.12 -8.01 -16.56
CA GLN A 281 3.38 -7.02 -15.52
C GLN A 281 4.35 -5.95 -16.06
N PRO A 282 4.36 -4.70 -15.55
CA PRO A 282 5.22 -3.64 -16.09
C PRO A 282 6.71 -3.94 -16.08
N PHE A 283 7.19 -4.74 -15.14
CA PHE A 283 8.60 -5.16 -15.04
C PHE A 283 8.87 -6.54 -15.65
N ALA A 284 7.80 -7.27 -15.95
CA ALA A 284 7.82 -8.58 -16.57
C ALA A 284 6.69 -8.66 -17.61
N PRO A 285 6.89 -8.10 -18.81
CA PRO A 285 5.84 -7.93 -19.81
C PRO A 285 5.29 -9.25 -20.36
N LYS A 286 6.06 -10.32 -20.24
CA LYS A 286 5.67 -11.62 -20.78
C LYS A 286 6.03 -12.71 -19.77
N ASN A 287 5.02 -13.34 -19.21
CA ASN A 287 5.18 -14.41 -18.25
C ASN A 287 4.23 -15.56 -18.58
N TYR A 288 4.68 -16.76 -18.28
CA TYR A 288 3.87 -17.97 -18.40
C TYR A 288 4.15 -18.90 -17.22
N GLU A 289 3.11 -19.51 -16.73
CA GLU A 289 3.13 -20.67 -15.87
C GLU A 289 2.41 -21.79 -16.64
N CYS A 290 3.04 -22.92 -16.77
CA CYS A 290 2.56 -24.00 -17.62
C CYS A 290 2.72 -25.33 -16.90
N PHE A 291 1.69 -26.14 -16.96
CA PHE A 291 1.75 -27.55 -16.60
C PHE A 291 1.24 -28.36 -17.77
N GLU A 292 2.02 -29.31 -18.23
CA GLU A 292 1.69 -30.20 -19.34
C GLU A 292 1.87 -31.65 -18.93
N ALA A 293 0.95 -32.50 -19.36
CA ALA A 293 1.06 -33.96 -19.26
C ALA A 293 0.75 -34.58 -20.62
N VAL A 294 1.63 -35.47 -21.08
CA VAL A 294 1.53 -36.13 -22.36
C VAL A 294 1.68 -37.64 -22.16
N ASP A 295 0.71 -38.40 -22.65
CA ASP A 295 0.81 -39.86 -22.76
C ASP A 295 1.41 -40.23 -24.12
N VAL A 296 2.34 -41.15 -24.10
CA VAL A 296 3.08 -41.61 -25.30
C VAL A 296 3.04 -43.14 -25.38
N VAL A 297 3.08 -43.65 -26.60
CA VAL A 297 3.21 -45.08 -26.84
C VAL A 297 4.41 -45.28 -27.75
N THR A 298 5.38 -46.07 -27.29
CA THR A 298 6.59 -46.40 -28.05
C THR A 298 6.27 -47.40 -29.18
N ALA A 299 7.19 -47.59 -30.12
CA ALA A 299 7.03 -48.49 -31.25
C ALA A 299 6.86 -49.98 -30.86
N ASP A 300 7.31 -50.34 -29.66
CA ASP A 300 7.14 -51.68 -29.07
C ASP A 300 5.83 -51.83 -28.24
N GLY A 301 5.00 -50.78 -28.18
CA GLY A 301 3.74 -50.74 -27.50
C GLY A 301 3.80 -50.46 -26.00
N THR A 302 4.98 -50.01 -25.51
CA THR A 302 5.11 -49.57 -24.11
C THR A 302 4.46 -48.21 -23.95
N GLU A 303 3.59 -48.08 -22.94
CA GLU A 303 2.91 -46.82 -22.58
C GLU A 303 3.76 -46.09 -21.50
N GLY A 304 3.85 -44.77 -21.66
CA GLY A 304 4.52 -43.91 -20.67
C GLY A 304 3.89 -42.53 -20.54
N ARG A 305 4.23 -41.81 -19.51
CA ARG A 305 3.74 -40.46 -19.25
C ARG A 305 4.89 -39.53 -18.92
N PHE A 306 4.89 -38.36 -19.58
CA PHE A 306 5.79 -37.23 -19.29
C PHE A 306 4.99 -36.06 -18.76
N THR A 307 5.46 -35.43 -17.69
CA THR A 307 4.85 -34.22 -17.14
C THR A 307 5.91 -33.16 -16.95
N LEU A 308 5.56 -31.93 -17.33
CA LEU A 308 6.44 -30.77 -17.34
C LEU A 308 5.77 -29.60 -16.64
N GLU A 309 6.51 -28.91 -15.80
CA GLU A 309 6.14 -27.61 -15.24
C GLU A 309 7.16 -26.57 -15.71
N VAL A 310 6.67 -25.43 -16.22
CA VAL A 310 7.50 -24.33 -16.71
C VAL A 310 7.03 -23.01 -16.11
N PHE A 311 7.98 -22.28 -15.52
CA PHE A 311 7.82 -20.87 -15.18
C PHE A 311 8.72 -20.04 -16.08
N TYR A 312 8.13 -19.24 -16.96
CA TYR A 312 8.83 -18.39 -17.92
C TYR A 312 8.60 -16.93 -17.61
N HIS A 313 9.67 -16.14 -17.56
CA HIS A 313 9.63 -14.70 -17.30
C HIS A 313 10.53 -13.95 -18.26
N GLU A 314 9.97 -12.98 -18.98
CA GLU A 314 10.71 -11.98 -19.75
C GLU A 314 10.65 -10.66 -18.98
N LEU A 315 11.80 -10.16 -18.52
CA LEU A 315 11.92 -9.05 -17.60
C LEU A 315 12.46 -7.81 -18.30
N ASN A 316 12.16 -6.61 -17.78
CA ASN A 316 12.65 -5.35 -18.34
C ASN A 316 13.96 -4.86 -17.72
N ALA A 317 14.56 -5.62 -16.78
CA ALA A 317 15.74 -5.18 -16.06
C ALA A 317 16.64 -6.36 -15.65
N ASP A 318 17.92 -6.28 -15.98
CA ASP A 318 18.94 -7.30 -15.67
C ASP A 318 19.02 -7.64 -14.19
N TRP A 319 19.05 -6.61 -13.34
CA TRP A 319 19.13 -6.82 -11.88
C TRP A 319 17.97 -7.62 -11.32
N LEU A 320 16.79 -7.53 -11.96
CA LEU A 320 15.61 -8.31 -11.57
C LEU A 320 15.73 -9.76 -12.04
N ALA A 321 16.31 -9.95 -13.23
CA ALA A 321 16.61 -11.29 -13.74
C ALA A 321 17.64 -12.02 -12.85
N ASP A 322 18.69 -11.30 -12.40
CA ASP A 322 19.66 -11.85 -11.43
C ASP A 322 18.97 -12.33 -10.17
N ARG A 323 18.15 -11.46 -9.56
CA ARG A 323 17.46 -11.77 -8.30
C ARG A 323 16.45 -12.91 -8.43
N LEU A 324 15.70 -12.93 -9.52
CA LEU A 324 14.73 -13.98 -9.76
C LEU A 324 15.42 -15.33 -10.01
N THR A 325 16.54 -15.33 -10.73
CA THR A 325 17.38 -16.53 -10.93
C THR A 325 17.90 -17.06 -9.60
N GLU A 326 18.50 -16.18 -8.77
CA GLU A 326 18.99 -16.56 -7.43
C GLU A 326 17.87 -17.18 -6.56
N GLU A 327 16.65 -16.64 -6.66
CA GLU A 327 15.49 -17.11 -5.90
C GLU A 327 15.04 -18.50 -6.38
N TYR A 328 14.91 -18.72 -7.68
CA TYR A 328 14.59 -20.04 -8.23
C TYR A 328 15.67 -21.09 -7.91
N VAL A 329 16.95 -20.73 -8.00
CA VAL A 329 18.05 -21.61 -7.63
C VAL A 329 17.98 -21.99 -6.15
N LYS A 330 17.70 -21.02 -5.27
CA LYS A 330 17.59 -21.28 -3.83
C LYS A 330 16.37 -22.15 -3.50
N ASP A 331 15.25 -21.94 -4.20
CA ASP A 331 14.04 -22.75 -4.04
C ASP A 331 14.30 -24.20 -4.48
N ALA A 332 14.94 -24.36 -5.63
CA ALA A 332 15.35 -25.66 -6.14
C ALA A 332 16.33 -26.38 -5.18
N GLN A 333 17.33 -25.67 -4.65
CA GLN A 333 18.27 -26.23 -3.66
C GLN A 333 17.59 -26.70 -2.36
N GLY A 334 16.45 -26.11 -2.01
CA GLY A 334 15.67 -26.53 -0.84
C GLY A 334 14.88 -27.83 -1.04
N SER A 335 14.65 -28.24 -2.29
CA SER A 335 13.78 -29.36 -2.65
C SER A 335 14.45 -30.45 -3.46
N PHE A 336 15.55 -30.13 -4.13
CA PHE A 336 16.24 -31.00 -5.09
C PHE A 336 17.74 -31.08 -4.83
N THR A 337 18.39 -32.11 -5.33
CA THR A 337 19.85 -32.30 -5.25
C THR A 337 20.54 -31.62 -6.45
N PRO A 338 21.54 -30.74 -6.25
CA PRO A 338 22.29 -30.14 -7.34
C PRO A 338 23.06 -31.17 -8.19
N VAL A 339 23.04 -30.98 -9.49
CA VAL A 339 23.78 -31.82 -10.46
C VAL A 339 24.77 -30.95 -11.23
N GLU A 340 26.02 -31.40 -11.34
CA GLU A 340 27.02 -30.73 -12.20
C GLU A 340 26.79 -31.12 -13.65
N ALA A 341 26.35 -30.18 -14.48
CA ALA A 341 26.24 -30.34 -15.93
C ALA A 341 26.83 -29.13 -16.64
N PRO A 342 27.38 -29.28 -17.84
CA PRO A 342 27.87 -28.15 -18.61
C PRO A 342 26.74 -27.23 -19.01
N SER A 343 26.97 -25.90 -18.89
CA SER A 343 25.96 -24.91 -19.36
C SER A 343 25.72 -25.06 -20.87
N PRO A 344 24.46 -25.14 -21.31
CA PRO A 344 24.11 -25.22 -22.71
C PRO A 344 24.61 -24.01 -23.50
N ALA A 345 24.91 -24.20 -24.77
CA ALA A 345 25.32 -23.12 -25.65
C ALA A 345 24.20 -22.07 -25.79
N GLY A 346 24.54 -20.79 -25.71
CA GLY A 346 23.60 -19.69 -25.93
C GLY A 346 22.78 -19.25 -24.70
N VAL A 347 23.14 -19.72 -23.52
CA VAL A 347 22.58 -19.21 -22.21
C VAL A 347 23.68 -18.57 -21.38
N ASP A 348 23.32 -17.59 -20.57
CA ASP A 348 24.28 -16.90 -19.68
C ASP A 348 24.64 -17.75 -18.48
N CYS A 349 23.63 -18.43 -17.90
CA CYS A 349 23.82 -19.41 -16.83
C CYS A 349 22.69 -20.45 -16.85
N ALA A 350 23.04 -21.65 -16.41
CA ALA A 350 22.11 -22.75 -16.15
C ALA A 350 22.52 -23.49 -14.89
N TYR A 351 21.53 -23.85 -14.07
CA TYR A 351 21.66 -24.61 -12.84
C TYR A 351 20.77 -25.83 -12.93
N PHE A 352 21.32 -27.00 -12.60
CA PHE A 352 20.65 -28.28 -12.76
C PHE A 352 20.46 -28.96 -11.39
N PHE A 353 19.32 -29.61 -11.26
CA PHE A 353 18.92 -30.32 -10.06
C PHE A 353 18.18 -31.59 -10.41
N GLU A 354 18.11 -32.54 -9.47
CA GLU A 354 17.30 -33.75 -9.59
C GLU A 354 16.52 -33.99 -8.30
N ASP A 355 15.32 -34.53 -8.42
CA ASP A 355 14.54 -35.00 -7.27
C ASP A 355 15.01 -36.41 -6.82
N ASP A 356 14.42 -36.91 -5.72
CA ASP A 356 14.71 -38.25 -5.19
C ASP A 356 14.38 -39.40 -6.17
N ARG A 357 13.67 -39.10 -7.25
CA ARG A 357 13.26 -40.05 -8.31
C ARG A 357 14.12 -39.89 -9.57
N GLY A 358 15.08 -39.01 -9.57
CA GLY A 358 15.90 -38.68 -10.74
C GLY A 358 15.23 -37.77 -11.76
N CYS A 359 14.10 -37.11 -11.40
CA CYS A 359 13.44 -36.19 -12.32
C CYS A 359 14.24 -34.87 -12.38
N PRO A 360 14.65 -34.44 -13.58
CA PRO A 360 15.51 -33.27 -13.72
C PRO A 360 14.73 -31.94 -13.63
N THR A 361 15.37 -30.96 -13.02
CA THR A 361 14.93 -29.58 -12.93
C THR A 361 16.06 -28.66 -13.37
N ALA A 362 15.77 -27.59 -14.09
CA ALA A 362 16.75 -26.58 -14.43
C ALA A 362 16.24 -25.16 -14.21
N VAL A 363 17.16 -24.29 -13.81
CA VAL A 363 16.94 -22.83 -13.81
C VAL A 363 17.90 -22.23 -14.81
N ILE A 364 17.36 -21.54 -15.81
CA ILE A 364 18.12 -21.08 -16.99
C ILE A 364 17.90 -19.58 -17.16
N ARG A 365 18.98 -18.87 -17.50
CA ARG A 365 18.91 -17.46 -17.83
C ARG A 365 19.62 -17.15 -19.13
N ARG A 366 18.99 -16.28 -19.93
CA ARG A 366 19.60 -15.65 -21.11
C ARG A 366 19.13 -14.18 -21.17
N GLY A 367 20.06 -13.23 -21.01
CA GLY A 367 19.71 -11.81 -20.90
C GLY A 367 18.69 -11.57 -19.79
N ASN A 368 17.56 -11.01 -20.17
CA ASN A 368 16.45 -10.71 -19.26
C ASN A 368 15.39 -11.82 -19.18
N THR A 369 15.63 -12.95 -19.83
CA THR A 369 14.72 -14.11 -19.77
C THR A 369 15.20 -15.10 -18.72
N VAL A 370 14.28 -15.46 -17.80
CA VAL A 370 14.50 -16.45 -16.74
C VAL A 370 13.46 -17.55 -16.86
N VAL A 371 13.91 -18.79 -16.86
CA VAL A 371 13.02 -19.96 -16.92
C VAL A 371 13.41 -20.96 -15.84
N SER A 372 12.40 -21.43 -15.14
CA SER A 372 12.50 -22.62 -14.30
C SER A 372 11.67 -23.73 -14.93
N VAL A 373 12.25 -24.87 -15.16
CA VAL A 373 11.62 -26.03 -15.77
C VAL A 373 11.86 -27.26 -14.94
N SER A 374 10.80 -28.03 -14.70
CA SER A 374 10.87 -29.29 -13.97
C SER A 374 10.12 -30.40 -14.73
N PHE A 375 10.81 -31.49 -15.00
CA PHE A 375 10.15 -32.75 -15.37
C PHE A 375 9.70 -33.42 -14.09
N MET A 376 8.37 -33.51 -13.87
CA MET A 376 7.82 -34.00 -12.61
C MET A 376 7.61 -35.51 -12.59
N ARG A 377 7.39 -36.10 -13.77
CA ARG A 377 7.16 -37.53 -13.93
C ARG A 377 7.68 -37.98 -15.29
N MET A 378 8.49 -39.05 -15.28
CA MET A 378 8.99 -39.71 -16.48
C MET A 378 8.85 -41.22 -16.23
N ASP A 379 7.83 -41.83 -16.89
CA ASP A 379 7.60 -43.27 -16.74
C ASP A 379 8.47 -44.08 -17.70
N LEU A 380 9.07 -43.40 -18.71
CA LEU A 380 10.01 -43.95 -19.68
C LEU A 380 11.28 -43.12 -19.69
N GLU A 381 12.44 -43.80 -19.78
CA GLU A 381 13.73 -43.15 -20.05
C GLU A 381 13.94 -43.07 -21.57
N ASP A 382 13.52 -41.94 -22.16
CA ASP A 382 13.76 -41.67 -23.57
C ASP A 382 14.75 -40.52 -23.75
N PRO A 383 15.90 -40.72 -24.42
CA PRO A 383 16.90 -39.67 -24.64
C PRO A 383 16.38 -38.52 -25.50
N CYS A 384 15.24 -38.68 -26.21
CA CYS A 384 14.65 -37.66 -27.05
C CYS A 384 13.75 -36.70 -26.23
N LEU A 385 13.27 -37.14 -25.05
CA LEU A 385 12.44 -36.34 -24.13
C LEU A 385 13.22 -35.93 -22.86
N ASN A 386 14.47 -35.57 -23.04
CA ASN A 386 15.34 -35.15 -21.96
C ASN A 386 15.42 -33.61 -21.83
N LEU A 387 15.93 -33.16 -20.71
CA LEU A 387 16.07 -31.75 -20.37
C LEU A 387 17.03 -31.02 -21.33
N ASP A 388 18.14 -31.63 -21.72
CA ASP A 388 19.14 -31.00 -22.59
C ASP A 388 18.55 -30.64 -23.96
N ARG A 389 17.79 -31.57 -24.54
CA ARG A 389 17.08 -31.32 -25.79
C ARG A 389 16.01 -30.25 -25.63
N TRP A 390 15.23 -30.30 -24.55
CA TRP A 390 14.25 -29.26 -24.26
C TRP A 390 14.89 -27.87 -24.19
N ILE A 391 16.03 -27.73 -23.53
CA ILE A 391 16.77 -26.48 -23.43
C ILE A 391 17.27 -26.03 -24.81
N ALA A 392 17.85 -26.92 -25.58
CA ALA A 392 18.38 -26.60 -26.91
C ALA A 392 17.29 -26.08 -27.84
N GLU A 393 16.15 -26.72 -27.91
CA GLU A 393 15.02 -26.33 -28.75
C GLU A 393 14.33 -25.07 -28.22
N THR A 394 14.14 -24.94 -26.88
CA THR A 394 13.50 -23.78 -26.25
C THR A 394 14.31 -22.51 -26.45
N THR A 395 15.64 -22.58 -26.33
CA THR A 395 16.51 -21.39 -26.46
C THR A 395 16.52 -20.85 -27.90
N GLN A 396 16.14 -21.64 -28.90
CA GLN A 396 15.98 -21.17 -30.28
C GLN A 396 14.72 -20.29 -30.45
N LYS A 397 13.68 -20.49 -29.61
CA LYS A 397 12.49 -19.66 -29.63
C LYS A 397 12.69 -18.29 -28.95
N TRP A 398 13.79 -18.08 -28.20
CA TRP A 398 14.04 -16.84 -27.50
C TRP A 398 14.60 -15.75 -28.41
N PRO A 399 14.23 -14.48 -28.16
CA PRO A 399 14.79 -13.38 -28.96
C PRO A 399 16.30 -13.36 -28.84
N ALA A 400 16.97 -13.04 -29.96
CA ALA A 400 18.41 -12.84 -29.95
C ALA A 400 18.74 -11.70 -29.00
N SER A 401 19.61 -11.93 -28.00
CA SER A 401 20.07 -10.95 -27.01
C SER A 401 20.86 -9.81 -27.64
#